data_b9ccf4308f2e9eabcbc5a19308a06454
#
_entry.id   b9ccf4308f2e9eabcbc5a19308a06454
#
_cell.length_a   1.000
_cell.length_b   1.000
_cell.length_c   1.000
_cell.angle_alpha   90.00
_cell.angle_beta   90.00
_cell.angle_gamma   90.00
#
_symmetry.space_group_name_H-M   'P 1'
#
loop_
_entity.id
_entity.type
_entity.pdbx_description
1 polymer ?
#
loop_
_entity_poly.entity_id
_entity_poly.type
_entity_poly.pdbx_seq_one_letter_code
_entity_poly.pdbx_strand_id
1 'polypeptide(L)'
;MNLGGSGTNGLKWMVIDACFSLYQANWSSMRNKGIYPYNSNLHMILGATTETWTSNLKWYNFARYMNYGRHNFYSPYTIRNAYYQGNTDAFQNAPLPEGTTITLAVAGDSACLDDSLQTTNTPSGSWQWVSQPVYP
;
A
#
# COMPACT_ATOMS: atom_id res chain seq x y z
N MET A 1 -5.28 -9.57 16.50
CA MET A 1 -5.53 -8.10 16.50
C MET A 1 -6.50 -7.81 15.37
N ASN A 2 -7.64 -7.20 15.64
CA ASN A 2 -8.60 -6.80 14.60
C ASN A 2 -8.34 -5.33 14.22
N LEU A 3 -7.56 -5.11 13.17
CA LEU A 3 -7.17 -3.76 12.74
C LEU A 3 -8.32 -3.01 12.04
N GLY A 4 -9.25 -3.74 11.43
CA GLY A 4 -10.35 -3.11 10.70
C GLY A 4 -11.56 -2.72 11.55
N GLY A 5 -11.64 -3.17 12.81
CA GLY A 5 -12.82 -2.95 13.64
C GLY A 5 -14.07 -3.65 13.12
N SER A 6 -15.19 -3.49 13.81
CA SER A 6 -16.51 -3.91 13.37
C SER A 6 -17.35 -2.67 13.05
N GLY A 7 -18.00 -2.64 11.89
CA GLY A 7 -18.84 -1.52 11.46
C GLY A 7 -18.16 -0.56 10.47
N THR A 8 -18.79 0.55 10.16
CA THR A 8 -18.39 1.49 9.10
C THR A 8 -17.17 2.37 9.44
N ASN A 9 -16.75 2.38 10.70
CA ASN A 9 -15.71 3.29 11.22
C ASN A 9 -14.35 2.62 11.43
N GLY A 10 -14.11 1.45 10.86
CA GLY A 10 -12.85 0.74 10.97
C GLY A 10 -11.74 1.34 10.08
N LEU A 11 -10.49 0.98 10.39
CA LEU A 11 -9.33 1.31 9.55
C LEU A 11 -9.47 0.59 8.20
N LYS A 12 -9.55 1.35 7.11
CA LYS A 12 -9.66 0.79 5.75
C LYS A 12 -8.30 0.51 5.12
N TRP A 13 -7.35 1.39 5.31
CA TRP A 13 -6.02 1.27 4.72
C TRP A 13 -4.95 1.44 5.78
N MET A 14 -3.90 0.66 5.69
CA MET A 14 -2.75 0.73 6.58
C MET A 14 -1.47 0.78 5.76
N VAL A 15 -0.55 1.67 6.10
CA VAL A 15 0.80 1.70 5.53
C VAL A 15 1.79 1.30 6.61
N ILE A 16 2.67 0.35 6.28
CA ILE A 16 3.77 -0.06 7.15
C ILE A 16 5.07 0.37 6.48
N ASP A 17 5.63 1.49 6.92
CA ASP A 17 6.89 2.03 6.40
C ASP A 17 8.08 1.37 7.07
N ALA A 18 8.35 0.15 6.69
CA ALA A 18 9.49 -0.61 7.17
C ALA A 18 9.99 -1.55 6.07
N CYS A 19 11.30 -1.82 6.09
CA CYS A 19 11.91 -2.81 5.23
C CYS A 19 11.25 -4.18 5.46
N PHE A 20 11.04 -4.92 4.39
CA PHE A 20 10.46 -6.26 4.40
C PHE A 20 9.11 -6.39 5.14
N SER A 21 8.38 -5.27 5.29
CA SER A 21 7.11 -5.25 6.03
C SER A 21 6.03 -6.14 5.41
N LEU A 22 6.07 -6.35 4.10
CA LEU A 22 5.17 -7.26 3.36
C LEU A 22 5.96 -8.29 2.55
N TYR A 23 7.03 -8.84 3.12
CA TYR A 23 7.77 -9.92 2.47
C TYR A 23 6.89 -11.17 2.29
N GLN A 24 6.82 -11.69 1.08
CA GLN A 24 5.87 -12.74 0.69
C GLN A 24 5.94 -13.98 1.57
N ALA A 25 7.15 -14.40 1.97
CA ALA A 25 7.31 -15.57 2.84
C ALA A 25 6.69 -15.41 4.23
N ASN A 26 6.57 -14.16 4.71
CA ASN A 26 5.96 -13.83 6.00
C ASN A 26 4.44 -13.70 5.91
N TRP A 27 3.90 -13.63 4.71
CA TRP A 27 2.49 -13.41 4.44
C TRP A 27 1.58 -14.44 5.12
N SER A 28 1.87 -15.75 4.97
CA SER A 28 1.13 -16.81 5.60
C SER A 28 1.18 -16.72 7.14
N SER A 29 2.33 -16.31 7.68
CA SER A 29 2.50 -16.12 9.13
C SER A 29 1.69 -14.92 9.63
N MET A 30 1.67 -13.83 8.90
CA MET A 30 0.85 -12.65 9.21
C MET A 30 -0.63 -12.99 9.17
N ARG A 31 -1.06 -13.72 8.15
CA ARG A 31 -2.43 -14.22 8.01
C ARG A 31 -2.83 -15.10 9.19
N ASN A 32 -2.00 -16.04 9.59
CA ASN A 32 -2.26 -16.96 10.69
C ASN A 32 -2.25 -16.30 12.07
N LYS A 33 -1.60 -15.14 12.21
CA LYS A 33 -1.57 -14.36 13.46
C LYS A 33 -2.74 -13.38 13.60
N GLY A 34 -3.76 -13.49 12.76
CA GLY A 34 -4.98 -12.68 12.86
C GLY A 34 -4.80 -11.22 12.48
N ILE A 35 -3.78 -10.91 11.67
CA ILE A 35 -3.67 -9.59 11.02
C ILE A 35 -4.77 -9.47 9.95
N TYR A 36 -5.33 -10.61 9.54
CA TYR A 36 -6.54 -10.66 8.72
C TYR A 36 -7.73 -11.03 9.56
N PRO A 37 -8.58 -10.11 9.86
CA PRO A 37 -9.86 -10.48 10.41
C PRO A 37 -10.79 -10.92 9.26
N TYR A 38 -11.25 -12.13 9.33
CA TYR A 38 -12.56 -12.46 8.82
C TYR A 38 -13.52 -11.39 9.36
N ASN A 39 -14.19 -10.65 8.49
CA ASN A 39 -15.09 -9.54 8.80
C ASN A 39 -14.44 -8.21 9.26
N SER A 40 -13.21 -7.90 8.87
CA SER A 40 -12.68 -6.56 9.12
C SER A 40 -12.99 -5.62 7.97
N ASN A 41 -13.13 -4.35 8.31
CA ASN A 41 -13.21 -3.28 7.32
C ASN A 41 -11.84 -2.87 6.77
N LEU A 42 -10.79 -3.63 7.07
CA LEU A 42 -9.47 -3.38 6.51
C LEU A 42 -9.46 -3.84 5.05
N HIS A 43 -9.25 -2.92 4.14
CA HIS A 43 -9.27 -3.13 2.71
C HIS A 43 -7.91 -3.53 2.16
N MET A 44 -6.85 -2.86 2.63
CA MET A 44 -5.49 -3.20 2.22
C MET A 44 -4.42 -2.74 3.22
N ILE A 45 -3.28 -3.39 3.13
CA ILE A 45 -2.02 -3.04 3.80
C ILE A 45 -0.99 -2.79 2.70
N LEU A 46 -0.28 -1.66 2.81
CA LEU A 46 0.77 -1.25 1.89
C LEU A 46 2.11 -1.32 2.62
N GLY A 47 3.13 -1.82 1.94
CA GLY A 47 4.45 -2.00 2.53
C GLY A 47 5.51 -2.36 1.49
N ALA A 48 6.66 -2.87 1.93
CA ALA A 48 7.77 -3.24 1.06
C ALA A 48 8.16 -4.71 1.23
N THR A 49 8.61 -5.34 0.14
CA THR A 49 9.18 -6.70 0.16
C THR A 49 10.69 -6.70 0.26
N THR A 50 11.31 -5.56 0.00
CA THR A 50 12.75 -5.32 0.07
C THR A 50 13.07 -4.27 1.12
N GLU A 51 14.33 -3.91 1.21
CA GLU A 51 14.70 -2.67 1.89
C GLU A 51 13.98 -1.48 1.25
N THR A 52 13.61 -0.52 2.06
CA THR A 52 13.01 0.73 1.62
C THR A 52 13.76 1.90 2.21
N TRP A 53 13.73 3.02 1.52
CA TRP A 53 14.39 4.24 1.94
C TRP A 53 13.40 5.21 2.58
N THR A 54 13.79 5.82 3.68
CA THR A 54 12.95 6.85 4.33
C THR A 54 13.11 8.17 3.58
N SER A 55 11.99 8.72 3.12
CA SER A 55 11.93 10.01 2.44
C SER A 55 10.59 10.69 2.71
N ASN A 56 10.65 11.94 3.13
CA ASN A 56 9.42 12.74 3.28
C ASN A 56 8.70 12.93 1.94
N LEU A 57 9.45 12.92 0.82
CA LEU A 57 8.91 13.11 -0.52
C LEU A 57 7.94 11.99 -0.91
N LYS A 58 8.21 10.73 -0.50
CA LYS A 58 7.31 9.62 -0.81
C LYS A 58 5.92 9.80 -0.19
N TRP A 59 5.86 10.32 1.05
CA TRP A 59 4.61 10.57 1.76
C TRP A 59 3.87 11.77 1.21
N TYR A 60 4.60 12.83 0.87
CA TYR A 60 4.04 13.98 0.20
C TYR A 60 3.42 13.59 -1.15
N ASN A 61 4.15 12.86 -1.98
CA ASN A 61 3.67 12.39 -3.27
C ASN A 61 2.48 11.44 -3.13
N PHE A 62 2.54 10.50 -2.18
CA PHE A 62 1.43 9.58 -1.91
C PHE A 62 0.15 10.35 -1.58
N ALA A 63 0.20 11.25 -0.60
CA ALA A 63 -0.95 12.06 -0.21
C ALA A 63 -1.47 12.93 -1.36
N ARG A 64 -0.57 13.56 -2.11
CA ARG A 64 -0.91 14.38 -3.26
C ARG A 64 -1.60 13.57 -4.35
N TYR A 65 -1.07 12.39 -4.69
CA TYR A 65 -1.62 11.58 -5.79
C TYR A 65 -2.97 10.97 -5.44
N MET A 66 -3.21 10.63 -4.18
CA MET A 66 -4.55 10.24 -3.73
C MET A 66 -5.59 11.34 -3.92
N ASN A 67 -5.19 12.62 -3.77
CA ASN A 67 -6.11 13.75 -3.83
C ASN A 67 -6.23 14.38 -5.23
N TYR A 68 -5.11 14.49 -5.95
CA TYR A 68 -5.04 15.32 -7.17
C TYR A 68 -4.48 14.59 -8.39
N GLY A 69 -3.96 13.37 -8.23
CA GLY A 69 -3.19 12.70 -9.26
C GLY A 69 -1.77 13.29 -9.45
N ARG A 70 -0.98 12.66 -10.31
CA ARG A 70 0.44 13.00 -10.51
C ARG A 70 0.66 14.42 -11.07
N HIS A 71 -0.20 14.87 -11.97
CA HIS A 71 -0.05 16.09 -12.74
C HIS A 71 -1.05 17.19 -12.38
N ASN A 72 -1.71 17.11 -11.24
CA ASN A 72 -2.75 18.06 -10.80
C ASN A 72 -3.94 18.18 -11.77
N PHE A 73 -4.21 17.19 -12.57
CA PHE A 73 -5.34 17.20 -13.52
C PHE A 73 -6.66 16.70 -12.90
N TYR A 74 -6.79 16.76 -11.57
CA TYR A 74 -7.98 16.32 -10.86
C TYR A 74 -8.41 14.88 -11.20
N SER A 75 -7.41 14.02 -11.46
CA SER A 75 -7.61 12.59 -11.64
C SER A 75 -6.92 11.83 -10.50
N PRO A 76 -7.55 11.75 -9.33
CA PRO A 76 -6.99 11.07 -8.18
C PRO A 76 -6.66 9.62 -8.52
N TYR A 77 -5.54 9.16 -7.99
CA TYR A 77 -5.16 7.77 -8.12
C TYR A 77 -5.89 6.90 -7.10
N THR A 78 -6.01 5.61 -7.40
CA THR A 78 -6.33 4.62 -6.37
C THR A 78 -5.26 4.65 -5.28
N ILE A 79 -5.62 4.21 -4.08
CA ILE A 79 -4.68 4.17 -2.93
C ILE A 79 -3.41 3.39 -3.30
N ARG A 80 -3.58 2.24 -3.94
CA ARG A 80 -2.47 1.40 -4.40
C ARG A 80 -1.57 2.12 -5.41
N ASN A 81 -2.15 2.71 -6.44
CA ASN A 81 -1.40 3.37 -7.50
C ASN A 81 -0.71 4.64 -6.99
N ALA A 82 -1.35 5.40 -6.10
CA ALA A 82 -0.74 6.55 -5.45
C ALA A 82 0.48 6.13 -4.61
N TYR A 83 0.39 4.98 -3.92
CA TYR A 83 1.50 4.45 -3.14
C TYR A 83 2.68 4.05 -4.03
N TYR A 84 2.45 3.28 -5.08
CA TYR A 84 3.50 2.87 -6.01
C TYR A 84 4.14 4.07 -6.70
N GLN A 85 3.34 4.93 -7.31
CA GLN A 85 3.85 6.08 -8.07
C GLN A 85 4.53 7.11 -7.17
N GLY A 86 3.96 7.37 -5.98
CA GLY A 86 4.56 8.31 -5.03
C GLY A 86 5.94 7.88 -4.56
N ASN A 87 6.14 6.59 -4.35
CA ASN A 87 7.45 6.03 -4.03
C ASN A 87 8.38 6.04 -5.25
N THR A 88 7.91 5.64 -6.44
CA THR A 88 8.70 5.68 -7.67
C THR A 88 9.28 7.07 -7.91
N ASP A 89 8.46 8.10 -7.87
CA ASP A 89 8.90 9.48 -8.11
C ASP A 89 9.82 10.00 -6.99
N ALA A 90 9.65 9.53 -5.77
CA ALA A 90 10.57 9.87 -4.67
C ALA A 90 11.93 9.21 -4.85
N PHE A 91 11.96 7.95 -5.27
CA PHE A 91 13.20 7.17 -5.42
C PHE A 91 13.98 7.56 -6.67
N GLN A 92 13.34 7.98 -7.76
CA GLN A 92 14.03 8.51 -8.95
C GLN A 92 14.93 9.71 -8.66
N ASN A 93 14.66 10.43 -7.57
CA ASN A 93 15.43 11.58 -7.13
C ASN A 93 16.31 11.29 -5.89
N ALA A 94 16.37 10.03 -5.45
CA ALA A 94 17.17 9.64 -4.28
C ALA A 94 18.57 9.17 -4.71
N PRO A 95 19.62 9.48 -3.94
CA PRO A 95 20.96 8.98 -4.20
C PRO A 95 21.08 7.52 -3.73
N LEU A 96 20.39 6.62 -4.41
CA LEU A 96 20.44 5.20 -4.10
C LEU A 96 21.68 4.56 -4.72
N PRO A 97 22.30 3.56 -4.08
CA PRO A 97 23.41 2.81 -4.66
C PRO A 97 23.00 2.17 -5.99
N GLU A 98 23.94 2.11 -6.93
CA GLU A 98 23.74 1.42 -8.20
C GLU A 98 23.31 -0.03 -7.98
N GLY A 99 22.35 -0.50 -8.76
CA GLY A 99 21.81 -1.85 -8.64
C GLY A 99 20.80 -2.05 -7.50
N THR A 100 20.44 -0.99 -6.77
CA THR A 100 19.40 -1.08 -5.76
C THR A 100 18.04 -1.33 -6.40
N THR A 101 17.38 -2.40 -6.02
CA THR A 101 15.99 -2.68 -6.41
C THR A 101 15.07 -2.52 -5.21
N ILE A 102 14.08 -1.65 -5.34
CA ILE A 102 13.02 -1.48 -4.35
C ILE A 102 11.75 -2.08 -4.89
N THR A 103 11.18 -3.01 -4.15
CA THR A 103 9.91 -3.64 -4.50
C THR A 103 8.91 -3.37 -3.40
N LEU A 104 7.84 -2.70 -3.77
CA LEU A 104 6.70 -2.45 -2.88
C LEU A 104 5.67 -3.56 -3.02
N ALA A 105 4.88 -3.75 -2.01
CA ALA A 105 3.78 -4.70 -2.03
C ALA A 105 2.51 -4.09 -1.43
N VAL A 106 1.41 -4.61 -1.90
CA VAL A 106 0.09 -4.38 -1.33
C VAL A 106 -0.57 -5.73 -1.08
N ALA A 107 -1.02 -5.91 0.13
CA ALA A 107 -1.86 -7.02 0.49
C ALA A 107 -3.26 -6.48 0.75
N GLY A 108 -4.24 -6.92 -0.01
CA GLY A 108 -5.58 -6.36 0.10
C GLY A 108 -6.66 -7.32 -0.36
N ASP A 109 -7.88 -7.00 0.04
CA ASP A 109 -9.06 -7.68 -0.48
C ASP A 109 -9.17 -7.41 -1.98
N SER A 110 -9.43 -8.45 -2.76
CA SER A 110 -9.45 -8.38 -4.22
C SER A 110 -10.46 -7.37 -4.77
N ALA A 111 -11.57 -7.17 -4.08
CA ALA A 111 -12.58 -6.18 -4.45
C ALA A 111 -12.16 -4.74 -4.11
N CYS A 112 -11.18 -4.56 -3.21
CA CYS A 112 -10.80 -3.27 -2.66
C CYS A 112 -9.44 -2.76 -3.17
N LEU A 113 -8.71 -3.53 -3.99
CA LEU A 113 -7.38 -3.13 -4.48
C LEU A 113 -7.37 -1.83 -5.29
N ASP A 114 -8.51 -1.48 -5.87
CA ASP A 114 -8.68 -0.25 -6.64
C ASP A 114 -9.49 0.84 -5.90
N ASP A 115 -9.55 0.74 -4.58
CA ASP A 115 -10.13 1.81 -3.75
C ASP A 115 -9.39 3.13 -3.94
N SER A 116 -10.16 4.21 -3.85
CA SER A 116 -9.66 5.59 -3.81
C SER A 116 -10.22 6.33 -2.59
N LEU A 117 -9.79 7.56 -2.36
CA LEU A 117 -10.40 8.40 -1.32
C LEU A 117 -11.87 8.71 -1.59
N GLN A 118 -12.27 8.71 -2.86
CA GLN A 118 -13.63 9.04 -3.30
C GLN A 118 -14.54 7.80 -3.41
N THR A 119 -13.95 6.64 -3.70
CA THR A 119 -14.69 5.41 -3.96
C THR A 119 -14.06 4.27 -3.20
N THR A 120 -14.84 3.64 -2.34
CA THR A 120 -14.43 2.46 -1.59
C THR A 120 -15.39 1.32 -1.87
N ASN A 121 -14.83 0.13 -2.09
CA ASN A 121 -15.61 -1.07 -2.34
C ASN A 121 -15.89 -1.82 -1.04
N THR A 122 -16.86 -2.73 -1.08
CA THR A 122 -17.12 -3.65 0.02
C THR A 122 -16.15 -4.83 -0.08
N PRO A 123 -15.44 -5.19 0.99
CA PRO A 123 -14.56 -6.35 1.00
C PRO A 123 -15.28 -7.64 0.68
N SER A 124 -14.68 -8.46 -0.17
CA SER A 124 -15.19 -9.78 -0.57
C SER A 124 -14.75 -10.91 0.37
N GLY A 125 -13.75 -10.67 1.21
CA GLY A 125 -13.08 -11.68 2.02
C GLY A 125 -11.97 -12.44 1.28
N SER A 126 -11.75 -12.15 -0.01
CA SER A 126 -10.70 -12.77 -0.82
C SER A 126 -9.47 -11.87 -0.91
N TRP A 127 -8.45 -12.21 -0.14
CA TRP A 127 -7.23 -11.41 -0.07
C TRP A 127 -6.17 -11.86 -1.08
N GLN A 128 -5.54 -10.86 -1.69
CA GLN A 128 -4.44 -11.02 -2.63
C GLN A 128 -3.21 -10.27 -2.12
N TRP A 129 -2.05 -10.77 -2.53
CA TRP A 129 -0.78 -10.10 -2.36
C TRP A 129 -0.24 -9.77 -3.75
N VAL A 130 0.09 -8.52 -4.00
CA VAL A 130 0.64 -8.03 -5.25
C VAL A 130 1.87 -7.19 -4.99
N SER A 131 2.88 -7.30 -5.82
CA SER A 131 4.10 -6.51 -5.71
C SER A 131 4.46 -5.85 -7.02
N GLN A 132 5.19 -4.75 -6.91
CA GLN A 132 5.68 -3.99 -8.05
C GLN A 132 7.06 -3.43 -7.72
N PRO A 133 8.07 -3.67 -8.57
CA PRO A 133 9.31 -2.91 -8.49
C PRO A 133 9.02 -1.45 -8.83
N VAL A 134 9.53 -0.53 -8.02
CA VAL A 134 9.33 0.91 -8.19
C VAL A 134 10.62 1.64 -8.51
N TYR A 135 11.72 0.92 -8.46
CA TYR A 135 13.03 1.41 -8.86
C TYR A 135 13.80 0.26 -9.53
N PRO A 136 14.39 0.51 -10.72
CA PRO A 136 15.17 -0.47 -11.47
C PRO A 136 16.54 -0.72 -10.84
#